data_4f132f03f7b02bf58487c730eb8cf899
#
_entry.id   4f132f03f7b02bf58487c730eb8cf899
#
_cell.length_a   1.000
_cell.length_b   1.000
_cell.length_c   1.000
_cell.angle_alpha   90.00
_cell.angle_beta   90.00
_cell.angle_gamma   90.00
#
_symmetry.space_group_name_H-M   'P 1'
#
loop_
_entity.id
_entity.type
_entity.pdbx_description
1 polymer ?
#
loop_
_entity_poly.entity_id
_entity_poly.type
_entity_poly.pdbx_seq_one_letter_code
_entity_poly.pdbx_strand_id
1 'polypeptide(L)'
;VQVVIFNAITKFQFNRRSHDKLLIVDGSFPGKTAVITGGRNISLDYYGINEDGSADLDTFRDLEILIRAGKGSSAEEYSIGSVSEIYYSLLFAHSGNRRIKPYQASDEFDEGVFEDRYIYHRNKAQQSLETLKAFPEIKKRIDDMPRYLGDDFHETQLRLSHQLSNLNSTNVTTNVVENLEKNPNSILYLIAQIMNEAEREGPLTGSLRIVSPYLFSGLYYDEEGEVIYDGAKQTLEMLRKNPDFRLEVITNSVMTSDNFFTQAIIDMGMAPRFLLTPELKKAWLSSVDKGEFNPEVVESEEWKRLINHPQVFFYQTGGTDSVILGGDTNYGKLHAKFIYGNNGGFVGTSNFDYRSNLYNNELGFFFLGDEIRDELDDVFEKLKAASYRWGSPEWLQMRKKVMQSDSTKAGPARKQRSIYKTLRALDLEYLM
;
A
#
# COMPACT_ATOMS: atom_id res chain seq x y z
N VAL A 1 -6.41 29.59 -4.03
CA VAL A 1 -6.06 28.23 -3.56
C VAL A 1 -6.01 28.25 -2.04
N GLN A 2 -6.68 27.29 -1.40
CA GLN A 2 -6.61 27.07 0.05
C GLN A 2 -5.73 25.86 0.31
N VAL A 3 -4.81 25.98 1.27
CA VAL A 3 -3.88 24.91 1.65
C VAL A 3 -3.93 24.70 3.16
N VAL A 4 -3.99 23.46 3.57
CA VAL A 4 -3.91 23.05 4.98
C VAL A 4 -2.79 22.04 5.18
N ILE A 5 -2.14 22.10 6.34
CA ILE A 5 -1.29 21.02 6.83
C ILE A 5 -2.17 20.14 7.70
N PHE A 6 -2.40 18.90 7.25
CA PHE A 6 -3.24 17.96 7.96
C PHE A 6 -2.59 17.54 9.28
N ASN A 7 -3.36 17.56 10.35
CA ASN A 7 -2.98 17.17 11.70
C ASN A 7 -1.56 17.64 12.07
N ALA A 8 -1.35 18.97 12.04
CA ALA A 8 -0.04 19.58 12.25
C ALA A 8 0.61 19.14 13.58
N ILE A 9 1.92 18.93 13.58
CA ILE A 9 2.72 18.44 14.73
C ILE A 9 2.46 19.22 16.02
N THR A 10 2.13 20.50 15.94
CA THR A 10 1.78 21.36 17.08
C THR A 10 0.53 20.91 17.84
N LYS A 11 -0.24 19.96 17.33
CA LYS A 11 -1.47 19.41 17.93
C LYS A 11 -1.27 18.09 18.68
N PHE A 12 -0.03 17.64 18.90
CA PHE A 12 0.34 16.47 19.73
C PHE A 12 -0.26 15.10 19.33
N GLN A 13 -0.58 14.91 18.06
CA GLN A 13 -1.09 13.62 17.56
C GLN A 13 -0.11 12.98 16.58
N PHE A 14 1.11 12.70 17.01
CA PHE A 14 2.26 12.34 16.18
C PHE A 14 2.05 11.13 15.26
N ASN A 15 1.29 10.14 15.66
CA ASN A 15 1.10 8.91 14.89
C ASN A 15 -0.09 8.96 13.94
N ARG A 16 -1.00 9.93 14.09
CA ARG A 16 -2.21 10.04 13.29
C ARG A 16 -1.99 10.94 12.10
N ARG A 17 -1.97 10.34 10.92
CA ARG A 17 -1.68 11.03 9.66
C ARG A 17 -2.74 10.66 8.62
N SER A 18 -2.94 11.53 7.65
CA SER A 18 -3.53 11.14 6.38
C SER A 18 -2.42 10.57 5.51
N HIS A 19 -2.60 9.35 5.06
CA HIS A 19 -1.73 8.71 4.07
C HIS A 19 -2.39 8.72 2.69
N ASP A 20 -3.47 9.47 2.55
CA ASP A 20 -4.28 9.57 1.34
C ASP A 20 -3.49 10.15 0.18
N LYS A 21 -3.73 9.60 -0.99
CA LYS A 21 -3.30 10.10 -2.28
C LYS A 21 -4.55 10.19 -3.13
N LEU A 22 -5.12 11.38 -3.21
CA LEU A 22 -6.41 11.62 -3.84
C LEU A 22 -6.35 12.90 -4.67
N LEU A 23 -6.61 12.78 -5.95
CA LEU A 23 -6.87 13.89 -6.85
C LEU A 23 -8.34 13.84 -7.29
N ILE A 24 -9.06 14.93 -7.11
CA ILE A 24 -10.44 15.08 -7.57
C ILE A 24 -10.47 16.27 -8.52
N VAL A 25 -11.02 16.06 -9.68
CA VAL A 25 -11.27 17.09 -10.68
C VAL A 25 -12.76 17.14 -10.98
N ASP A 26 -13.35 18.32 -10.90
CA ASP A 26 -14.78 18.57 -11.21
C ASP A 26 -15.73 17.59 -10.49
N GLY A 27 -15.49 17.28 -9.21
CA GLY A 27 -16.25 16.28 -8.45
C GLY A 27 -17.75 16.55 -8.38
N SER A 28 -18.13 17.83 -8.31
CA SER A 28 -19.55 18.26 -8.34
C SER A 28 -20.20 18.22 -9.75
N PHE A 29 -19.44 17.86 -10.78
CA PHE A 29 -19.92 17.81 -12.17
C PHE A 29 -19.80 16.41 -12.75
N PRO A 30 -20.81 15.53 -12.61
CA PRO A 30 -20.69 14.10 -12.95
C PRO A 30 -20.15 13.84 -14.35
N GLY A 31 -20.56 14.60 -15.36
CA GLY A 31 -20.07 14.44 -16.74
C GLY A 31 -18.62 14.86 -16.98
N LYS A 32 -17.94 15.45 -15.98
CA LYS A 32 -16.54 15.89 -16.05
C LYS A 32 -15.66 15.31 -14.97
N THR A 33 -16.28 14.66 -13.99
CA THR A 33 -15.57 14.10 -12.83
C THR A 33 -14.46 13.17 -13.25
N ALA A 34 -13.27 13.40 -12.66
CA ALA A 34 -12.18 12.45 -12.65
C ALA A 34 -11.63 12.34 -11.22
N VAL A 35 -11.41 11.12 -10.75
CA VAL A 35 -10.81 10.83 -9.45
C VAL A 35 -9.64 9.89 -9.66
N ILE A 36 -8.48 10.23 -9.08
CA ILE A 36 -7.29 9.37 -9.10
C ILE A 36 -6.91 9.04 -7.67
N THR A 37 -6.65 7.77 -7.41
CA THR A 37 -6.08 7.30 -6.15
C THR A 37 -5.24 6.04 -6.36
N GLY A 38 -4.38 5.73 -5.38
CA GLY A 38 -3.50 4.57 -5.39
C GLY A 38 -2.30 4.74 -4.47
N GLY A 39 -1.21 4.07 -4.79
CA GLY A 39 -0.01 4.11 -3.97
C GLY A 39 0.88 5.33 -4.20
N ARG A 40 0.86 5.96 -5.37
CA ARG A 40 1.86 6.94 -5.80
C ARG A 40 1.89 8.21 -4.96
N ASN A 41 3.08 8.60 -4.55
CA ASN A 41 3.34 9.94 -4.05
C ASN A 41 3.65 10.91 -5.21
N ILE A 42 3.53 12.21 -4.96
CA ILE A 42 3.92 13.24 -5.93
C ILE A 42 5.45 13.40 -5.86
N SER A 43 6.17 12.49 -6.54
CA SER A 43 7.62 12.50 -6.69
C SER A 43 7.99 11.78 -7.98
N LEU A 44 9.05 12.21 -8.65
CA LEU A 44 9.53 11.58 -9.91
C LEU A 44 9.86 10.11 -9.72
N ASP A 45 10.34 9.70 -8.54
CA ASP A 45 10.66 8.30 -8.20
C ASP A 45 9.49 7.32 -8.41
N TYR A 46 8.26 7.83 -8.49
CA TYR A 46 7.06 7.00 -8.68
C TYR A 46 6.55 6.95 -10.12
N TYR A 47 7.05 7.80 -11.00
CA TYR A 47 6.49 7.93 -12.35
C TYR A 47 7.35 7.28 -13.44
N GLY A 48 8.58 6.93 -13.14
CA GLY A 48 9.50 6.27 -14.08
C GLY A 48 9.81 7.11 -15.31
N ILE A 49 9.93 8.43 -15.13
CA ILE A 49 10.15 9.40 -16.20
C ILE A 49 11.24 10.37 -15.76
N ASN A 50 12.29 10.48 -16.53
CA ASN A 50 13.31 11.52 -16.41
C ASN A 50 12.78 12.90 -16.82
N GLU A 51 13.50 13.96 -16.48
CA GLU A 51 13.11 15.33 -16.83
C GLU A 51 12.91 15.54 -18.34
N ASP A 52 13.64 14.82 -19.19
CA ASP A 52 13.53 14.86 -20.65
C ASP A 52 12.38 13.99 -21.20
N GLY A 53 11.65 13.26 -20.35
CA GLY A 53 10.56 12.37 -20.73
C GLY A 53 10.98 10.96 -21.10
N SER A 54 12.27 10.64 -21.07
CA SER A 54 12.75 9.27 -21.24
C SER A 54 12.35 8.39 -20.06
N ALA A 55 12.33 7.06 -20.27
CA ALA A 55 12.02 6.12 -19.20
C ALA A 55 13.12 6.08 -18.14
N ASP A 56 12.73 6.20 -16.87
CA ASP A 56 13.59 5.95 -15.72
C ASP A 56 13.24 4.59 -15.11
N LEU A 57 14.20 3.68 -15.07
CA LEU A 57 14.03 2.36 -14.48
C LEU A 57 14.25 2.37 -12.96
N ASP A 58 14.88 3.42 -12.40
CA ASP A 58 15.04 3.61 -10.94
C ASP A 58 13.76 4.17 -10.31
N THR A 59 12.67 3.46 -10.45
CA THR A 59 11.34 3.87 -10.01
C THR A 59 10.66 2.81 -9.16
N PHE A 60 9.73 3.27 -8.31
CA PHE A 60 8.84 2.38 -7.56
C PHE A 60 7.87 1.66 -8.51
N ARG A 61 7.62 0.38 -8.22
CA ARG A 61 6.53 -0.38 -8.84
C ARG A 61 5.23 -0.07 -8.10
N ASP A 62 4.44 0.80 -8.69
CA ASP A 62 3.23 1.32 -8.08
C ASP A 62 2.03 1.27 -9.01
N LEU A 63 0.82 1.45 -8.45
CA LEU A 63 -0.44 1.38 -9.16
C LEU A 63 -1.38 2.49 -8.69
N GLU A 64 -2.08 3.08 -9.65
CA GLU A 64 -3.17 4.03 -9.45
C GLU A 64 -4.36 3.61 -10.28
N ILE A 65 -5.55 4.04 -9.86
CA ILE A 65 -6.76 3.94 -10.65
C ILE A 65 -7.26 5.33 -11.02
N LEU A 66 -7.71 5.48 -12.26
CA LEU A 66 -8.44 6.63 -12.74
C LEU A 66 -9.93 6.26 -12.82
N ILE A 67 -10.74 6.99 -12.12
CA ILE A 67 -12.20 6.80 -12.06
C ILE A 67 -12.88 7.96 -12.76
N ARG A 68 -13.86 7.66 -13.60
CA ARG A 68 -14.71 8.64 -14.24
C ARG A 68 -16.17 8.29 -13.99
N ALA A 69 -17.05 9.29 -14.00
CA ALA A 69 -18.47 9.03 -13.96
C ALA A 69 -18.91 8.31 -15.26
N GLY A 70 -19.67 7.23 -15.13
CA GLY A 70 -20.21 6.48 -16.26
C GLY A 70 -21.17 7.31 -17.13
N LYS A 71 -21.33 6.92 -18.40
CA LYS A 71 -22.32 7.50 -19.29
C LYS A 71 -23.71 7.18 -18.73
N GLY A 72 -24.45 8.19 -18.34
CA GLY A 72 -25.78 8.01 -17.75
C GLY A 72 -25.83 8.13 -16.22
N SER A 73 -24.68 8.33 -15.55
CA SER A 73 -24.72 8.78 -14.17
C SER A 73 -25.44 10.13 -14.14
N SER A 74 -26.66 10.13 -13.59
CA SER A 74 -27.38 11.35 -13.32
C SER A 74 -26.60 12.23 -12.36
N ALA A 75 -26.93 13.53 -12.28
CA ALA A 75 -26.41 14.44 -11.28
C ALA A 75 -26.92 14.06 -9.87
N GLU A 76 -26.80 12.78 -9.51
CA GLU A 76 -27.29 12.27 -8.25
C GLU A 76 -26.35 12.63 -7.12
N GLU A 77 -26.96 12.86 -5.98
CA GLU A 77 -26.33 13.26 -4.71
C GLU A 77 -25.19 12.33 -4.27
N TYR A 78 -25.12 11.13 -4.82
CA TYR A 78 -24.16 10.06 -4.48
C TYR A 78 -23.21 9.69 -5.62
N SER A 79 -22.97 10.59 -6.57
CA SER A 79 -21.95 10.33 -7.59
C SER A 79 -20.57 10.14 -6.94
N ILE A 80 -19.70 9.35 -7.57
CA ILE A 80 -18.34 9.09 -7.06
C ILE A 80 -17.54 10.37 -6.82
N GLY A 81 -17.79 11.41 -7.65
CA GLY A 81 -17.20 12.73 -7.47
C GLY A 81 -17.69 13.42 -6.21
N SER A 82 -19.02 13.50 -6.02
CA SER A 82 -19.63 14.12 -4.84
C SER A 82 -19.19 13.43 -3.54
N VAL A 83 -19.17 12.11 -3.51
CA VAL A 83 -18.72 11.34 -2.35
C VAL A 83 -17.24 11.61 -2.05
N SER A 84 -16.40 11.69 -3.08
CA SER A 84 -14.98 12.00 -2.92
C SER A 84 -14.76 13.44 -2.42
N GLU A 85 -15.54 14.41 -2.89
CA GLU A 85 -15.48 15.81 -2.41
C GLU A 85 -15.95 15.93 -0.97
N ILE A 86 -17.01 15.22 -0.58
CA ILE A 86 -17.48 15.18 0.81
C ILE A 86 -16.37 14.62 1.72
N TYR A 87 -15.79 13.49 1.33
CA TYR A 87 -14.67 12.89 2.06
C TYR A 87 -13.50 13.87 2.21
N TYR A 88 -13.05 14.48 1.11
CA TYR A 88 -11.98 15.48 1.13
C TYR A 88 -12.33 16.66 2.03
N SER A 89 -13.58 17.13 2.00
CA SER A 89 -14.04 18.24 2.84
C SER A 89 -13.98 17.93 4.33
N LEU A 90 -14.27 16.69 4.73
CA LEU A 90 -14.12 16.23 6.12
C LEU A 90 -12.66 16.27 6.56
N LEU A 91 -11.73 15.82 5.71
CA LEU A 91 -10.29 15.92 6.00
C LEU A 91 -9.84 17.36 6.06
N PHE A 92 -10.27 18.20 5.11
CA PHE A 92 -9.90 19.60 5.05
C PHE A 92 -10.40 20.40 6.26
N ALA A 93 -11.56 20.04 6.81
CA ALA A 93 -12.16 20.67 7.99
C ALA A 93 -11.67 20.08 9.33
N HIS A 94 -10.79 19.08 9.31
CA HIS A 94 -10.34 18.41 10.54
C HIS A 94 -9.72 19.40 11.53
N SER A 95 -10.11 19.29 12.83
CA SER A 95 -9.73 20.25 13.88
C SER A 95 -8.21 20.32 14.15
N GLY A 96 -7.48 19.26 13.80
CA GLY A 96 -6.02 19.19 13.90
C GLY A 96 -5.29 19.96 12.80
N ASN A 97 -6.00 20.44 11.78
CA ASN A 97 -5.39 21.10 10.64
C ASN A 97 -4.89 22.51 10.96
N ARG A 98 -3.76 22.84 10.34
CA ARG A 98 -3.26 24.21 10.30
C ARG A 98 -3.43 24.74 8.89
N ARG A 99 -4.24 25.80 8.73
CA ARG A 99 -4.31 26.54 7.46
C ARG A 99 -2.99 27.26 7.21
N ILE A 100 -2.45 27.07 6.02
CA ILE A 100 -1.39 27.92 5.53
C ILE A 100 -2.07 29.22 5.10
N LYS A 101 -1.84 30.29 5.86
CA LYS A 101 -2.30 31.60 5.44
C LYS A 101 -1.51 31.99 4.20
N PRO A 102 -2.17 32.57 3.16
CA PRO A 102 -1.42 33.30 2.15
C PRO A 102 -0.50 34.28 2.87
N TYR A 103 0.63 34.58 2.28
CA TYR A 103 1.58 35.55 2.83
C TYR A 103 0.79 36.72 3.42
N GLN A 104 0.69 36.78 4.75
CA GLN A 104 0.20 37.97 5.42
C GLN A 104 1.38 38.90 5.40
N ALA A 105 1.25 39.91 4.57
CA ALA A 105 1.99 41.12 4.77
C ALA A 105 1.96 41.47 6.25
N SER A 106 3.10 41.70 6.83
CA SER A 106 3.26 42.65 7.92
C SER A 106 2.54 43.95 7.57
N ASP A 107 2.36 44.87 8.49
CA ASP A 107 1.78 46.18 8.23
C ASP A 107 2.47 46.97 7.07
N GLU A 108 3.52 46.42 6.49
CA GLU A 108 4.29 46.82 5.33
C GLU A 108 3.99 45.97 4.08
N PHE A 109 2.75 45.50 3.87
CA PHE A 109 2.39 44.82 2.63
C PHE A 109 2.54 45.74 1.44
N ASP A 110 3.57 45.47 0.68
CA ASP A 110 3.75 46.06 -0.61
C ASP A 110 3.05 45.19 -1.68
N GLU A 111 1.88 45.63 -2.11
CA GLU A 111 1.07 44.98 -3.12
C GLU A 111 1.86 44.78 -4.42
N GLY A 112 2.73 45.75 -4.77
CA GLY A 112 3.61 45.68 -5.93
C GLY A 112 4.62 44.53 -5.82
N VAL A 113 5.27 44.37 -4.66
CA VAL A 113 6.20 43.24 -4.43
C VAL A 113 5.50 41.90 -4.48
N PHE A 114 4.26 41.79 -3.98
CA PHE A 114 3.47 40.55 -4.08
C PHE A 114 3.13 40.24 -5.52
N GLU A 115 2.68 41.23 -6.28
CA GLU A 115 2.28 41.06 -7.67
C GLU A 115 3.49 40.69 -8.54
N ASP A 116 4.63 41.36 -8.35
CA ASP A 116 5.88 41.03 -9.03
C ASP A 116 6.34 39.59 -8.75
N ARG A 117 6.25 39.12 -7.49
CA ARG A 117 6.57 37.73 -7.13
C ARG A 117 5.59 36.76 -7.74
N TYR A 118 4.29 37.06 -7.72
CA TYR A 118 3.27 36.24 -8.34
C TYR A 118 3.50 36.08 -9.85
N ILE A 119 3.74 37.20 -10.53
CA ILE A 119 4.05 37.25 -11.97
C ILE A 119 5.33 36.45 -12.26
N TYR A 120 6.37 36.63 -11.45
CA TYR A 120 7.63 35.91 -11.59
C TYR A 120 7.41 34.39 -11.49
N HIS A 121 6.77 33.91 -10.44
CA HIS A 121 6.53 32.46 -10.25
C HIS A 121 5.58 31.88 -11.30
N ARG A 122 4.57 32.64 -11.71
CA ARG A 122 3.68 32.22 -12.81
C ARG A 122 4.44 32.09 -14.13
N ASN A 123 5.25 33.05 -14.47
CA ASN A 123 6.04 33.04 -15.70
C ASN A 123 7.07 31.90 -15.67
N LYS A 124 7.71 31.70 -14.52
CA LYS A 124 8.64 30.56 -14.33
C LYS A 124 7.94 29.20 -14.50
N ALA A 125 6.76 29.03 -13.91
CA ALA A 125 5.98 27.81 -14.06
C ALA A 125 5.55 27.59 -15.53
N GLN A 126 5.13 28.65 -16.20
CA GLN A 126 4.77 28.59 -17.62
C GLN A 126 5.99 28.26 -18.50
N GLN A 127 7.13 28.88 -18.24
CA GLN A 127 8.39 28.56 -18.94
C GLN A 127 8.82 27.11 -18.72
N SER A 128 8.70 26.61 -17.48
CA SER A 128 8.98 25.19 -17.17
C SER A 128 8.04 24.27 -17.94
N LEU A 129 6.75 24.59 -18.02
CA LEU A 129 5.77 23.82 -18.80
C LEU A 129 6.11 23.80 -20.30
N GLU A 130 6.48 24.94 -20.87
CA GLU A 130 6.88 25.03 -22.29
C GLU A 130 8.19 24.25 -22.54
N THR A 131 9.13 24.29 -21.58
CA THR A 131 10.34 23.47 -21.65
C THR A 131 10.01 21.98 -21.64
N LEU A 132 9.13 21.54 -20.73
CA LEU A 132 8.69 20.13 -20.69
C LEU A 132 8.01 19.71 -21.99
N LYS A 133 7.13 20.55 -22.53
CA LYS A 133 6.45 20.28 -23.82
C LYS A 133 7.40 20.24 -25.02
N ALA A 134 8.60 20.84 -24.89
CA ALA A 134 9.62 20.76 -25.94
C ALA A 134 10.27 19.39 -26.05
N PHE A 135 10.21 18.55 -25.00
CA PHE A 135 10.69 17.18 -25.07
C PHE A 135 9.69 16.30 -25.84
N PRO A 136 10.13 15.58 -26.92
CA PRO A 136 9.25 14.83 -27.80
C PRO A 136 8.41 13.78 -27.04
N GLU A 137 8.98 13.07 -26.09
CA GLU A 137 8.30 12.03 -25.33
C GLU A 137 7.20 12.60 -24.41
N ILE A 138 7.47 13.74 -23.79
CA ILE A 138 6.45 14.43 -22.94
C ILE A 138 5.34 14.97 -23.83
N LYS A 139 5.71 15.62 -24.94
CA LYS A 139 4.72 16.12 -25.92
C LYS A 139 3.82 15.00 -26.42
N LYS A 140 4.38 13.86 -26.80
CA LYS A 140 3.63 12.68 -27.24
C LYS A 140 2.63 12.21 -26.17
N ARG A 141 3.04 12.14 -24.89
CA ARG A 141 2.14 11.76 -23.77
C ARG A 141 1.00 12.75 -23.58
N ILE A 142 1.29 14.05 -23.73
CA ILE A 142 0.25 15.11 -23.67
C ILE A 142 -0.70 14.98 -24.85
N ASP A 143 -0.19 14.77 -26.06
CA ASP A 143 -0.98 14.60 -27.29
C ASP A 143 -1.85 13.31 -27.25
N ASP A 144 -1.33 12.23 -26.64
CA ASP A 144 -2.03 10.95 -26.44
C ASP A 144 -3.06 10.98 -25.30
N MET A 145 -3.04 12.01 -24.43
CA MET A 145 -3.90 12.09 -23.25
C MET A 145 -5.41 11.97 -23.55
N PRO A 146 -5.94 12.58 -24.64
CA PRO A 146 -7.36 12.39 -24.99
C PRO A 146 -7.74 10.93 -25.19
N ARG A 147 -6.83 10.10 -25.72
CA ARG A 147 -7.02 8.66 -25.87
C ARG A 147 -7.08 7.98 -24.49
N TYR A 148 -6.12 8.24 -23.62
CA TYR A 148 -6.12 7.68 -22.27
C TYR A 148 -7.34 8.10 -21.43
N LEU A 149 -7.89 9.27 -21.70
CA LEU A 149 -9.10 9.74 -21.04
C LEU A 149 -10.40 9.33 -21.75
N GLY A 150 -10.34 8.75 -22.93
CA GLY A 150 -11.50 8.39 -23.76
C GLY A 150 -11.78 6.90 -23.89
N ASP A 151 -10.74 6.10 -23.87
CA ASP A 151 -10.78 4.67 -24.14
C ASP A 151 -10.32 3.86 -22.94
N ASP A 152 -10.51 2.56 -22.97
CA ASP A 152 -10.02 1.58 -21.99
C ASP A 152 -10.59 1.73 -20.56
N PHE A 153 -11.86 2.20 -20.43
CA PHE A 153 -12.58 2.22 -19.16
C PHE A 153 -13.55 1.05 -19.06
N HIS A 154 -13.54 0.41 -17.90
CA HIS A 154 -14.51 -0.61 -17.55
C HIS A 154 -15.64 -0.03 -16.70
N GLU A 155 -16.90 -0.35 -17.05
CA GLU A 155 -18.04 0.02 -16.22
C GLU A 155 -18.11 -0.89 -14.99
N THR A 156 -18.14 -0.30 -13.81
CA THR A 156 -18.23 -1.06 -12.56
C THR A 156 -18.95 -0.30 -11.47
N GLN A 157 -19.43 -1.03 -10.48
CA GLN A 157 -19.88 -0.45 -9.22
C GLN A 157 -18.66 -0.16 -8.34
N LEU A 158 -18.61 1.09 -7.86
CA LEU A 158 -17.53 1.56 -7.00
C LEU A 158 -18.05 1.99 -5.64
N ARG A 159 -17.27 1.73 -4.61
CA ARG A 159 -17.52 2.19 -3.26
C ARG A 159 -16.26 2.76 -2.64
N LEU A 160 -16.31 4.05 -2.28
CA LEU A 160 -15.27 4.69 -1.48
C LEU A 160 -15.25 4.08 -0.07
N SER A 161 -14.08 3.77 0.42
CA SER A 161 -13.83 3.34 1.79
C SER A 161 -12.67 4.09 2.41
N HIS A 162 -12.66 4.20 3.73
CA HIS A 162 -11.70 5.01 4.43
C HIS A 162 -11.54 4.57 5.89
N GLN A 163 -10.53 5.12 6.56
CA GLN A 163 -10.26 4.85 7.98
C GLN A 163 -10.27 6.14 8.82
N LEU A 164 -11.22 7.04 8.57
CA LEU A 164 -11.36 8.30 9.33
C LEU A 164 -11.52 8.08 10.85
N SER A 165 -12.12 6.96 11.26
CA SER A 165 -12.27 6.60 12.67
C SER A 165 -10.94 6.52 13.43
N ASN A 166 -9.86 6.16 12.74
CA ASN A 166 -8.53 6.09 13.34
C ASN A 166 -8.05 7.46 13.88
N LEU A 167 -8.50 8.55 13.29
CA LEU A 167 -8.06 9.89 13.66
C LEU A 167 -8.51 10.34 15.05
N ASN A 168 -9.63 9.80 15.54
CA ASN A 168 -10.28 10.24 16.78
C ASN A 168 -10.36 9.13 17.84
N SER A 169 -9.95 7.92 17.55
CA SER A 169 -10.03 6.79 18.48
C SER A 169 -9.13 7.00 19.71
N THR A 170 -9.63 6.71 20.90
CA THR A 170 -8.84 6.71 22.14
C THR A 170 -8.14 5.38 22.37
N ASN A 171 -8.78 4.27 21.99
CA ASN A 171 -8.21 2.92 22.05
C ASN A 171 -8.08 2.37 20.62
N VAL A 172 -6.85 2.27 20.12
CA VAL A 172 -6.59 1.94 18.71
C VAL A 172 -6.85 0.47 18.39
N THR A 173 -6.60 -0.45 19.33
CA THR A 173 -6.81 -1.88 19.09
C THR A 173 -8.29 -2.25 19.14
N THR A 174 -9.05 -1.68 20.07
CA THR A 174 -10.52 -1.81 20.08
C THR A 174 -11.13 -1.20 18.82
N ASN A 175 -10.66 -0.02 18.40
CA ASN A 175 -11.15 0.64 17.20
C ASN A 175 -10.95 -0.20 15.93
N VAL A 176 -9.81 -0.90 15.80
CA VAL A 176 -9.58 -1.74 14.63
C VAL A 176 -10.54 -2.93 14.59
N VAL A 177 -10.89 -3.52 15.73
CA VAL A 177 -11.89 -4.58 15.79
C VAL A 177 -13.27 -4.03 15.46
N GLU A 178 -13.63 -2.86 15.97
CA GLU A 178 -14.89 -2.20 15.59
C GLU A 178 -14.94 -1.84 14.10
N ASN A 179 -13.82 -1.42 13.52
CA ASN A 179 -13.73 -1.16 12.08
C ASN A 179 -13.91 -2.43 11.26
N LEU A 180 -13.44 -3.59 11.73
CA LEU A 180 -13.64 -4.88 11.08
C LEU A 180 -15.10 -5.36 11.13
N GLU A 181 -15.78 -5.13 12.25
CA GLU A 181 -17.07 -5.76 12.53
C GLU A 181 -18.27 -4.87 12.28
N LYS A 182 -18.12 -3.55 12.47
CA LYS A 182 -19.26 -2.64 12.62
C LYS A 182 -19.21 -1.39 11.75
N ASN A 183 -18.05 -1.02 11.20
CA ASN A 183 -17.91 0.21 10.43
C ASN A 183 -18.03 -0.03 8.93
N PRO A 184 -19.20 0.17 8.31
CA PRO A 184 -19.42 -0.16 6.90
C PRO A 184 -18.62 0.70 5.92
N ASN A 185 -17.97 1.76 6.37
CA ASN A 185 -17.10 2.59 5.54
C ASN A 185 -15.62 2.23 5.69
N SER A 186 -15.29 1.33 6.61
CA SER A 186 -13.92 0.87 6.83
C SER A 186 -13.46 -0.06 5.71
N ILE A 187 -12.20 0.12 5.29
CA ILE A 187 -11.53 -0.78 4.35
C ILE A 187 -11.57 -2.23 4.88
N LEU A 188 -11.28 -2.41 6.16
CA LEU A 188 -11.24 -3.74 6.78
C LEU A 188 -12.61 -4.41 6.81
N TYR A 189 -13.66 -3.66 7.10
CA TYR A 189 -15.03 -4.17 7.06
C TYR A 189 -15.41 -4.66 5.68
N LEU A 190 -15.15 -3.86 4.64
CA LEU A 190 -15.53 -4.21 3.28
C LEU A 190 -14.77 -5.44 2.75
N ILE A 191 -13.47 -5.58 3.10
CA ILE A 191 -12.72 -6.79 2.77
C ILE A 191 -13.37 -8.01 3.46
N ALA A 192 -13.69 -7.89 4.74
CA ALA A 192 -14.35 -8.97 5.48
C ALA A 192 -15.73 -9.30 4.90
N GLN A 193 -16.52 -8.29 4.48
CA GLN A 193 -17.83 -8.51 3.88
C GLN A 193 -17.77 -9.24 2.54
N ILE A 194 -16.85 -8.84 1.65
CA ILE A 194 -16.67 -9.53 0.35
C ILE A 194 -16.35 -11.01 0.58
N MET A 195 -15.50 -11.32 1.54
CA MET A 195 -15.15 -12.70 1.87
C MET A 195 -16.34 -13.47 2.47
N ASN A 196 -17.08 -12.86 3.41
CA ASN A 196 -18.25 -13.45 4.04
C ASN A 196 -19.40 -13.69 3.06
N GLU A 197 -19.61 -12.77 2.12
CA GLU A 197 -20.64 -12.90 1.08
C GLU A 197 -20.28 -14.05 0.14
N ALA A 198 -19.04 -14.12 -0.30
CA ALA A 198 -18.57 -15.22 -1.13
C ALA A 198 -18.73 -16.60 -0.43
N GLU A 199 -18.43 -16.69 0.88
CA GLU A 199 -18.66 -17.93 1.65
C GLU A 199 -20.16 -18.31 1.78
N ARG A 200 -21.06 -17.34 1.80
CA ARG A 200 -22.51 -17.60 1.85
C ARG A 200 -23.06 -18.14 0.53
N GLU A 201 -22.45 -17.77 -0.58
CA GLU A 201 -22.83 -18.27 -1.91
C GLU A 201 -22.36 -19.71 -2.17
N GLY A 202 -21.37 -20.19 -1.40
CA GLY A 202 -20.84 -21.54 -1.49
C GLY A 202 -19.38 -21.64 -1.03
N PRO A 203 -18.75 -22.82 -1.20
CA PRO A 203 -17.34 -22.96 -0.91
C PRO A 203 -16.50 -22.01 -1.75
N LEU A 204 -15.56 -21.34 -1.09
CA LEU A 204 -14.63 -20.43 -1.79
C LEU A 204 -13.71 -21.22 -2.73
N THR A 205 -13.52 -20.68 -3.91
CA THR A 205 -12.58 -21.19 -4.94
C THR A 205 -11.71 -20.06 -5.48
N GLY A 206 -10.64 -20.40 -6.19
CA GLY A 206 -9.74 -19.40 -6.74
C GLY A 206 -8.75 -18.84 -5.72
N SER A 207 -8.47 -17.55 -5.77
CA SER A 207 -7.45 -16.96 -4.91
C SER A 207 -7.86 -15.58 -4.37
N LEU A 208 -7.54 -15.33 -3.10
CA LEU A 208 -7.41 -13.98 -2.58
C LEU A 208 -5.98 -13.52 -2.84
N ARG A 209 -5.82 -12.49 -3.64
CA ARG A 209 -4.55 -11.91 -4.05
C ARG A 209 -4.32 -10.57 -3.40
N ILE A 210 -3.18 -10.40 -2.75
CA ILE A 210 -2.82 -9.19 -2.00
C ILE A 210 -1.46 -8.71 -2.47
N VAL A 211 -1.39 -7.45 -2.85
CA VAL A 211 -0.13 -6.76 -3.15
C VAL A 211 0.00 -5.58 -2.20
N SER A 212 1.08 -5.55 -1.45
CA SER A 212 1.39 -4.45 -0.54
C SER A 212 2.89 -4.40 -0.22
N PRO A 213 3.49 -3.19 -0.15
CA PRO A 213 4.88 -3.05 0.26
C PRO A 213 5.15 -3.55 1.68
N TYR A 214 4.15 -3.40 2.57
CA TYR A 214 4.18 -3.78 3.97
C TYR A 214 2.84 -4.43 4.31
N LEU A 215 2.87 -5.66 4.79
CA LEU A 215 1.65 -6.40 5.08
C LEU A 215 1.77 -7.13 6.42
N PHE A 216 0.77 -6.99 7.26
CA PHE A 216 0.68 -7.73 8.52
C PHE A 216 -0.66 -8.45 8.63
N SER A 217 -0.63 -9.61 9.22
CA SER A 217 -1.82 -10.44 9.43
C SER A 217 -2.64 -10.04 10.65
N GLY A 218 -2.61 -8.82 11.12
CA GLY A 218 -3.35 -8.36 12.29
C GLY A 218 -3.29 -9.32 13.50
N LEU A 219 -2.63 -8.92 14.57
CA LEU A 219 -2.68 -9.61 15.85
C LEU A 219 -2.84 -8.53 16.90
N TYR A 220 -4.05 -8.42 17.45
CA TYR A 220 -4.38 -7.35 18.37
C TYR A 220 -4.70 -7.89 19.75
N TYR A 221 -4.23 -7.15 20.74
CA TYR A 221 -4.42 -7.46 22.16
C TYR A 221 -5.23 -6.36 22.83
N ASP A 222 -6.00 -6.72 23.87
CA ASP A 222 -6.61 -5.75 24.79
C ASP A 222 -5.61 -5.17 25.79
N GLU A 223 -6.12 -4.40 26.74
CA GLU A 223 -5.30 -3.77 27.79
C GLU A 223 -4.77 -4.78 28.81
N GLU A 224 -5.42 -5.92 28.94
CA GLU A 224 -5.01 -7.05 29.79
C GLU A 224 -3.98 -7.96 29.11
N GLY A 225 -3.72 -7.77 27.81
CA GLY A 225 -2.78 -8.56 27.00
C GLY A 225 -3.41 -9.82 26.41
N GLU A 226 -4.73 -9.97 26.44
CA GLU A 226 -5.44 -11.05 25.80
C GLU A 226 -5.64 -10.80 24.30
N VAL A 227 -5.60 -11.86 23.50
CA VAL A 227 -5.77 -11.75 22.05
C VAL A 227 -7.24 -11.48 21.70
N ILE A 228 -7.54 -10.28 21.22
CA ILE A 228 -8.89 -9.91 20.76
C ILE A 228 -9.11 -10.18 19.27
N TYR A 229 -8.04 -10.29 18.48
CA TYR A 229 -8.13 -10.63 17.06
C TYR A 229 -6.83 -11.28 16.57
N ASP A 230 -6.95 -12.36 15.82
CA ASP A 230 -5.85 -13.05 15.14
C ASP A 230 -6.20 -13.35 13.67
N GLY A 231 -5.81 -12.41 12.77
CA GLY A 231 -6.11 -12.52 11.35
C GLY A 231 -5.44 -13.73 10.65
N ALA A 232 -4.24 -14.13 11.09
CA ALA A 232 -3.60 -15.32 10.52
C ALA A 232 -4.38 -16.60 10.88
N LYS A 233 -4.81 -16.72 12.13
CA LYS A 233 -5.61 -17.87 12.58
C LYS A 233 -6.93 -17.94 11.81
N GLN A 234 -7.66 -16.81 11.70
CA GLN A 234 -8.93 -16.76 10.98
C GLN A 234 -8.75 -17.13 9.49
N THR A 235 -7.71 -16.57 8.85
CA THR A 235 -7.41 -16.88 7.45
C THR A 235 -7.07 -18.36 7.25
N LEU A 236 -6.27 -18.95 8.12
CA LEU A 236 -5.94 -20.38 8.04
C LEU A 236 -7.14 -21.27 8.32
N GLU A 237 -8.08 -20.87 9.16
CA GLU A 237 -9.34 -21.58 9.40
C GLU A 237 -10.24 -21.51 8.17
N MET A 238 -10.34 -20.36 7.51
CA MET A 238 -11.05 -20.17 6.25
C MET A 238 -10.46 -21.06 5.15
N LEU A 239 -9.14 -21.06 4.97
CA LEU A 239 -8.47 -21.90 3.98
C LEU A 239 -8.70 -23.38 4.22
N ARG A 240 -8.70 -23.85 5.48
CA ARG A 240 -9.00 -25.25 5.82
C ARG A 240 -10.44 -25.67 5.45
N LYS A 241 -11.40 -24.75 5.56
CA LYS A 241 -12.78 -25.00 5.15
C LYS A 241 -12.94 -25.03 3.64
N ASN A 242 -12.06 -24.34 2.91
CA ASN A 242 -12.14 -24.11 1.47
C ASN A 242 -10.85 -24.63 0.78
N PRO A 243 -10.73 -25.96 0.53
CA PRO A 243 -9.48 -26.57 0.03
C PRO A 243 -9.07 -26.09 -1.37
N ASP A 244 -10.02 -25.60 -2.18
CA ASP A 244 -9.78 -25.08 -3.52
C ASP A 244 -9.52 -23.56 -3.54
N PHE A 245 -9.47 -22.94 -2.37
CA PHE A 245 -9.18 -21.52 -2.21
C PHE A 245 -7.73 -21.27 -1.77
N ARG A 246 -7.12 -20.19 -2.26
CA ARG A 246 -5.71 -19.85 -2.01
C ARG A 246 -5.54 -18.43 -1.51
N LEU A 247 -4.50 -18.22 -0.74
CA LEU A 247 -3.97 -16.91 -0.38
C LEU A 247 -2.64 -16.71 -1.11
N GLU A 248 -2.59 -15.70 -1.96
CA GLU A 248 -1.37 -15.32 -2.67
C GLU A 248 -0.99 -13.86 -2.30
N VAL A 249 0.20 -13.65 -1.77
CA VAL A 249 0.67 -12.36 -1.28
C VAL A 249 1.97 -11.99 -1.97
N ILE A 250 2.06 -10.74 -2.45
CA ILE A 250 3.32 -10.15 -2.94
C ILE A 250 3.68 -8.95 -2.08
N THR A 251 4.92 -8.92 -1.59
CA THR A 251 5.46 -7.84 -0.76
C THR A 251 6.94 -7.59 -1.08
N ASN A 252 7.54 -6.60 -0.44
CA ASN A 252 8.97 -6.36 -0.57
C ASN A 252 9.82 -7.48 0.05
N SER A 253 11.05 -7.61 -0.42
CA SER A 253 12.10 -8.42 0.19
C SER A 253 13.12 -7.58 0.97
N VAL A 254 14.11 -8.22 1.56
CA VAL A 254 15.28 -7.53 2.16
C VAL A 254 16.04 -6.67 1.15
N MET A 255 15.94 -6.96 -0.16
CA MET A 255 16.56 -6.18 -1.22
C MET A 255 15.79 -4.92 -1.55
N THR A 256 14.47 -5.03 -1.65
CA THR A 256 13.60 -3.98 -2.19
C THR A 256 12.93 -3.15 -1.10
N SER A 257 12.89 -3.61 0.15
CA SER A 257 12.30 -2.84 1.26
C SER A 257 13.16 -1.65 1.66
N ASP A 258 12.53 -0.51 1.88
CA ASP A 258 13.10 0.69 2.48
C ASP A 258 12.87 0.78 3.99
N ASN A 259 12.00 -0.08 4.55
CA ASN A 259 11.73 -0.18 5.98
C ASN A 259 12.18 -1.54 6.54
N PHE A 260 13.35 -1.56 7.17
CA PHE A 260 13.92 -2.79 7.74
C PHE A 260 13.16 -3.33 8.93
N PHE A 261 12.49 -2.49 9.70
CA PHE A 261 11.68 -2.91 10.84
C PHE A 261 10.45 -3.68 10.35
N THR A 262 9.74 -3.11 9.41
CA THR A 262 8.59 -3.75 8.76
C THR A 262 8.99 -5.06 8.08
N GLN A 263 10.12 -5.05 7.35
CA GLN A 263 10.61 -6.27 6.71
C GLN A 263 10.98 -7.37 7.72
N ALA A 264 11.50 -6.99 8.90
CA ALA A 264 11.77 -7.96 9.96
C ALA A 264 10.47 -8.59 10.51
N ILE A 265 9.39 -7.82 10.63
CA ILE A 265 8.09 -8.36 11.04
C ILE A 265 7.55 -9.34 9.98
N ILE A 266 7.66 -9.01 8.69
CA ILE A 266 7.21 -9.89 7.61
C ILE A 266 7.97 -11.22 7.64
N ASP A 267 9.31 -11.16 7.65
CA ASP A 267 10.16 -12.34 7.50
C ASP A 267 10.26 -13.22 8.75
N MET A 268 10.15 -12.61 9.93
CA MET A 268 10.32 -13.31 11.21
C MET A 268 9.01 -13.56 11.94
N GLY A 269 7.97 -12.80 11.63
CA GLY A 269 6.67 -12.88 12.30
C GLY A 269 5.56 -13.37 11.41
N MET A 270 5.23 -12.63 10.35
CA MET A 270 4.03 -12.85 9.56
C MET A 270 4.09 -14.12 8.71
N ALA A 271 5.03 -14.24 7.75
CA ALA A 271 5.14 -15.42 6.92
C ALA A 271 5.33 -16.71 7.74
N PRO A 272 6.18 -16.73 8.79
CA PRO A 272 6.25 -17.86 9.71
C PRO A 272 4.96 -18.22 10.45
N ARG A 273 4.05 -17.27 10.71
CA ARG A 273 2.76 -17.59 11.36
C ARG A 273 1.82 -18.35 10.43
N PHE A 274 1.91 -18.11 9.14
CA PHE A 274 1.10 -18.81 8.15
C PHE A 274 1.67 -20.15 7.72
N LEU A 275 3.00 -20.26 7.70
CA LEU A 275 3.66 -21.38 7.05
C LEU A 275 4.31 -22.38 8.02
N LEU A 276 4.79 -21.95 9.18
CA LEU A 276 5.62 -22.80 10.05
C LEU A 276 4.84 -23.30 11.26
N THR A 277 5.17 -24.51 11.71
CA THR A 277 4.76 -25.00 13.03
C THR A 277 5.37 -24.15 14.15
N PRO A 278 4.80 -24.12 15.36
CA PRO A 278 5.36 -23.40 16.50
C PRO A 278 6.83 -23.77 16.78
N GLU A 279 7.18 -25.04 16.67
CA GLU A 279 8.52 -25.59 16.90
C GLU A 279 9.49 -25.09 15.84
N LEU A 280 9.12 -25.18 14.57
CA LEU A 280 9.97 -24.73 13.46
C LEU A 280 10.10 -23.22 13.44
N LYS A 281 9.03 -22.49 13.77
CA LYS A 281 9.09 -21.03 13.96
C LYS A 281 10.06 -20.64 15.09
N LYS A 282 10.04 -21.36 16.22
CA LYS A 282 10.97 -21.14 17.33
C LYS A 282 12.41 -21.41 16.88
N ALA A 283 12.65 -22.50 16.14
CA ALA A 283 13.95 -22.85 15.59
C ALA A 283 14.42 -21.77 14.59
N TRP A 284 13.56 -21.33 13.68
CA TRP A 284 13.83 -20.22 12.75
C TRP A 284 14.24 -18.93 13.47
N LEU A 285 13.50 -18.55 14.51
CA LEU A 285 13.78 -17.33 15.30
C LEU A 285 15.02 -17.46 16.20
N SER A 286 15.42 -18.68 16.55
CA SER A 286 16.60 -18.93 17.40
C SER A 286 17.89 -19.06 16.60
N SER A 287 17.81 -19.26 15.29
CA SER A 287 18.97 -19.32 14.41
C SER A 287 19.75 -18.01 14.43
N VAL A 288 21.06 -18.09 14.36
CA VAL A 288 21.95 -16.91 14.32
C VAL A 288 22.36 -16.65 12.90
N ASP A 289 21.97 -15.50 12.36
CA ASP A 289 22.37 -15.08 11.02
C ASP A 289 23.80 -14.56 11.01
N LYS A 290 24.75 -15.41 10.65
CA LYS A 290 26.14 -15.03 10.39
C LYS A 290 26.47 -15.00 8.89
N GLY A 291 25.47 -14.65 8.06
CA GLY A 291 25.57 -14.75 6.60
C GLY A 291 25.22 -16.14 6.07
N GLU A 292 24.79 -17.06 6.94
CA GLU A 292 24.32 -18.40 6.61
C GLU A 292 23.09 -18.76 7.46
N PHE A 293 22.29 -19.71 6.98
CA PHE A 293 21.17 -20.26 7.72
C PHE A 293 21.56 -21.55 8.43
N ASN A 294 20.83 -21.89 9.52
CA ASN A 294 21.00 -23.19 10.13
C ASN A 294 20.44 -24.30 9.20
N PRO A 295 21.32 -25.18 8.67
CA PRO A 295 20.87 -26.25 7.75
C PRO A 295 19.83 -27.19 8.39
N GLU A 296 19.93 -27.47 9.69
CA GLU A 296 18.98 -28.32 10.42
C GLU A 296 17.55 -27.77 10.35
N VAL A 297 17.38 -26.46 10.14
CA VAL A 297 16.08 -25.82 9.98
C VAL A 297 15.67 -25.79 8.51
N VAL A 298 16.48 -25.15 7.64
CA VAL A 298 16.05 -24.84 6.27
C VAL A 298 16.17 -26.00 5.28
N GLU A 299 16.91 -27.05 5.61
CA GLU A 299 17.05 -28.26 4.81
C GLU A 299 16.17 -29.40 5.33
N SER A 300 15.46 -29.22 6.47
CA SER A 300 14.56 -30.22 7.01
C SER A 300 13.40 -30.53 6.04
N GLU A 301 12.95 -31.77 6.04
CA GLU A 301 11.79 -32.17 5.25
C GLU A 301 10.50 -31.47 5.70
N GLU A 302 10.43 -31.12 6.98
CA GLU A 302 9.33 -30.33 7.51
C GLU A 302 9.31 -28.91 6.91
N TRP A 303 10.47 -28.22 6.86
CA TRP A 303 10.58 -26.92 6.20
C TRP A 303 10.14 -27.01 4.74
N LYS A 304 10.72 -27.94 3.96
CA LYS A 304 10.38 -28.13 2.55
C LYS A 304 8.90 -28.38 2.33
N ARG A 305 8.28 -29.17 3.18
CA ARG A 305 6.84 -29.44 3.11
C ARG A 305 6.00 -28.18 3.39
N LEU A 306 6.34 -27.43 4.44
CA LEU A 306 5.56 -26.28 4.89
C LEU A 306 5.68 -25.08 3.94
N ILE A 307 6.87 -24.79 3.41
CA ILE A 307 7.03 -23.73 2.41
C ILE A 307 6.34 -24.05 1.10
N ASN A 308 6.08 -25.32 0.81
CA ASN A 308 5.31 -25.77 -0.34
C ASN A 308 3.82 -25.95 -0.02
N HIS A 309 3.30 -25.18 0.94
CA HIS A 309 1.87 -25.19 1.27
C HIS A 309 1.01 -25.01 0.03
N PRO A 310 -0.05 -25.85 -0.18
CA PRO A 310 -0.84 -25.81 -1.40
C PRO A 310 -1.75 -24.60 -1.53
N GLN A 311 -2.05 -23.91 -0.42
CA GLN A 311 -3.00 -22.82 -0.38
C GLN A 311 -2.39 -21.47 0.05
N VAL A 312 -1.15 -21.44 0.56
CA VAL A 312 -0.53 -20.20 1.08
C VAL A 312 0.76 -19.91 0.35
N PHE A 313 0.82 -18.74 -0.28
CA PHE A 313 1.95 -18.33 -1.08
C PHE A 313 2.37 -16.91 -0.70
N PHE A 314 3.59 -16.76 -0.21
CA PHE A 314 4.21 -15.47 0.02
C PHE A 314 5.32 -15.25 -1.00
N TYR A 315 5.20 -14.21 -1.79
CA TYR A 315 6.19 -13.79 -2.78
C TYR A 315 6.84 -12.49 -2.33
N GLN A 316 8.13 -12.35 -2.60
CA GLN A 316 8.91 -11.17 -2.26
C GLN A 316 9.65 -10.66 -3.49
N THR A 317 9.48 -9.38 -3.82
CA THR A 317 10.03 -8.75 -5.03
C THR A 317 11.57 -8.72 -5.04
N GLY A 318 12.15 -8.55 -6.23
CA GLY A 318 13.60 -8.45 -6.45
C GLY A 318 14.21 -9.63 -7.20
N GLY A 319 13.37 -10.48 -7.86
CA GLY A 319 13.84 -11.67 -8.56
C GLY A 319 14.56 -11.39 -9.87
N THR A 320 14.31 -10.26 -10.52
CA THR A 320 14.93 -9.94 -11.81
C THR A 320 16.10 -8.99 -11.64
N ASP A 321 15.89 -7.83 -11.04
CA ASP A 321 16.92 -6.83 -10.84
C ASP A 321 16.69 -6.10 -9.53
N SER A 322 17.76 -5.74 -8.84
CA SER A 322 17.71 -5.02 -7.59
C SER A 322 18.97 -4.18 -7.41
N VAL A 323 18.97 -3.33 -6.40
CA VAL A 323 20.14 -2.54 -6.00
C VAL A 323 21.42 -3.40 -5.89
N ILE A 324 21.31 -4.66 -5.43
CA ILE A 324 22.45 -5.57 -5.30
C ILE A 324 22.87 -6.16 -6.64
N LEU A 325 21.94 -6.31 -7.58
CA LEU A 325 22.21 -6.84 -8.92
C LEU A 325 22.59 -5.76 -9.93
N GLY A 326 22.75 -4.50 -9.46
CA GLY A 326 23.16 -3.38 -10.29
C GLY A 326 22.03 -2.38 -10.60
N GLY A 327 20.86 -2.52 -9.94
CA GLY A 327 19.81 -1.51 -9.96
C GLY A 327 20.11 -0.35 -9.01
N ASP A 328 19.49 0.78 -9.27
CA ASP A 328 19.58 1.99 -8.46
C ASP A 328 18.69 1.94 -7.20
N THR A 329 18.61 3.03 -6.48
CA THR A 329 18.02 3.09 -5.14
C THR A 329 16.58 2.62 -5.07
N ASN A 330 15.76 2.95 -6.08
CA ASN A 330 14.32 2.64 -6.10
C ASN A 330 13.98 1.44 -6.97
N TYR A 331 14.94 0.93 -7.72
CA TYR A 331 14.73 -0.16 -8.67
C TYR A 331 14.13 -1.41 -8.00
N GLY A 332 13.00 -1.85 -8.52
CA GLY A 332 12.30 -3.05 -8.05
C GLY A 332 11.57 -2.91 -6.72
N LYS A 333 11.57 -1.74 -6.08
CA LYS A 333 10.78 -1.50 -4.88
C LYS A 333 9.29 -1.51 -5.19
N LEU A 334 8.55 -2.35 -4.49
CA LEU A 334 7.10 -2.39 -4.56
C LEU A 334 6.49 -1.29 -3.70
N HIS A 335 5.52 -0.57 -4.27
CA HIS A 335 4.72 0.39 -3.51
C HIS A 335 3.22 0.34 -3.87
N ALA A 336 2.80 -0.50 -4.79
CA ALA A 336 1.39 -0.75 -5.10
C ALA A 336 0.63 -1.38 -3.93
N LYS A 337 -0.63 -1.03 -3.75
CA LYS A 337 -1.52 -1.51 -2.70
C LYS A 337 -2.88 -1.86 -3.27
N PHE A 338 -3.11 -3.15 -3.42
CA PHE A 338 -4.41 -3.66 -3.86
C PHE A 338 -4.67 -5.08 -3.34
N ILE A 339 -5.93 -5.41 -3.26
CA ILE A 339 -6.42 -6.74 -2.88
C ILE A 339 -7.61 -7.08 -3.78
N TYR A 340 -7.68 -8.31 -4.25
CA TYR A 340 -8.82 -8.77 -5.04
C TYR A 340 -9.02 -10.28 -4.96
N GLY A 341 -10.23 -10.70 -5.24
CA GLY A 341 -10.66 -12.08 -5.36
C GLY A 341 -11.64 -12.22 -6.53
N ASN A 342 -12.39 -13.31 -6.56
CA ASN A 342 -13.30 -13.62 -7.68
C ASN A 342 -14.40 -12.56 -7.87
N ASN A 343 -14.89 -11.94 -6.79
CA ASN A 343 -16.10 -11.09 -6.83
C ASN A 343 -15.79 -9.59 -6.87
N GLY A 344 -14.51 -9.21 -6.90
CA GLY A 344 -14.10 -7.82 -6.89
C GLY A 344 -12.85 -7.59 -6.06
N GLY A 345 -12.56 -6.32 -5.78
CA GLY A 345 -11.35 -5.98 -5.04
C GLY A 345 -11.32 -4.54 -4.55
N PHE A 346 -10.15 -4.15 -4.10
CA PHE A 346 -9.84 -2.84 -3.55
C PHE A 346 -8.52 -2.33 -4.12
N VAL A 347 -8.49 -1.07 -4.51
CA VAL A 347 -7.27 -0.33 -4.84
C VAL A 347 -7.25 0.94 -4.00
N GLY A 348 -6.13 1.24 -3.36
CA GLY A 348 -6.06 2.44 -2.52
C GLY A 348 -4.69 2.71 -1.93
N THR A 349 -4.68 3.42 -0.81
CA THR A 349 -3.47 3.92 -0.17
C THR A 349 -2.98 3.03 0.97
N SER A 350 -3.83 2.11 1.47
CA SER A 350 -3.55 1.28 2.65
C SER A 350 -2.46 0.25 2.40
N ASN A 351 -1.43 0.28 3.23
CA ASN A 351 -0.38 -0.75 3.24
C ASN A 351 -0.80 -2.06 3.90
N PHE A 352 -1.97 -2.14 4.52
CA PHE A 352 -2.40 -3.28 5.36
C PHE A 352 -1.41 -3.63 6.48
N ASP A 353 -0.62 -2.65 6.93
CA ASP A 353 0.25 -2.75 8.10
C ASP A 353 -0.43 -2.24 9.37
N TYR A 354 0.23 -2.38 10.52
CA TYR A 354 -0.33 -1.91 11.78
C TYR A 354 -0.55 -0.39 11.79
N ARG A 355 0.35 0.35 11.18
CA ARG A 355 0.23 1.81 11.13
C ARG A 355 -0.97 2.27 10.32
N SER A 356 -1.21 1.65 9.16
CA SER A 356 -2.39 1.91 8.34
C SER A 356 -3.68 1.51 9.05
N ASN A 357 -3.66 0.37 9.75
CA ASN A 357 -4.86 -0.15 10.40
C ASN A 357 -5.23 0.59 11.70
N LEU A 358 -4.25 1.07 12.47
CA LEU A 358 -4.44 1.60 13.81
C LEU A 358 -4.46 3.13 13.88
N TYR A 359 -3.66 3.79 13.04
CA TYR A 359 -3.37 5.22 13.24
C TYR A 359 -3.66 6.10 12.05
N ASN A 360 -3.31 5.64 10.84
CA ASN A 360 -3.49 6.46 9.66
C ASN A 360 -4.95 6.51 9.23
N ASN A 361 -5.33 7.64 8.67
CA ASN A 361 -6.41 7.61 7.71
C ASN A 361 -5.88 7.15 6.37
N GLU A 362 -6.57 6.21 5.77
CA GLU A 362 -6.32 5.62 4.47
C GLU A 362 -7.61 5.68 3.67
N LEU A 363 -7.49 5.69 2.35
CA LEU A 363 -8.65 5.61 1.47
C LEU A 363 -8.41 4.68 0.29
N GLY A 364 -9.48 4.29 -0.36
CA GLY A 364 -9.47 3.62 -1.63
C GLY A 364 -10.87 3.28 -2.11
N PHE A 365 -10.93 2.60 -3.22
CA PHE A 365 -12.18 2.20 -3.83
C PHE A 365 -12.28 0.70 -3.95
N PHE A 366 -13.38 0.18 -3.48
CA PHE A 366 -13.83 -1.17 -3.82
C PHE A 366 -14.51 -1.13 -5.18
N PHE A 367 -14.25 -2.16 -5.96
CA PHE A 367 -14.85 -2.37 -7.27
C PHE A 367 -15.42 -3.80 -7.36
N LEU A 368 -16.42 -3.97 -8.23
CA LEU A 368 -16.93 -5.27 -8.65
C LEU A 368 -16.66 -5.40 -10.15
N GLY A 369 -16.52 -6.64 -10.63
CA GLY A 369 -16.40 -6.91 -12.07
C GLY A 369 -15.11 -7.63 -12.46
N ASP A 370 -15.23 -8.38 -13.54
CA ASP A 370 -14.19 -9.28 -14.02
C ASP A 370 -13.10 -8.54 -14.78
N GLU A 371 -13.46 -7.51 -15.54
CA GLU A 371 -12.51 -6.81 -16.40
C GLU A 371 -11.39 -6.10 -15.60
N ILE A 372 -11.75 -5.41 -14.51
CA ILE A 372 -10.75 -4.77 -13.62
C ILE A 372 -9.92 -5.84 -12.90
N ARG A 373 -10.55 -6.93 -12.51
CA ARG A 373 -9.86 -8.07 -11.90
C ARG A 373 -8.81 -8.64 -12.86
N ASP A 374 -9.15 -8.83 -14.12
CA ASP A 374 -8.26 -9.40 -15.15
C ASP A 374 -7.05 -8.49 -15.40
N GLU A 375 -7.23 -7.16 -15.41
CA GLU A 375 -6.11 -6.20 -15.47
C GLU A 375 -5.20 -6.30 -14.22
N LEU A 376 -5.78 -6.44 -13.04
CA LEU A 376 -5.00 -6.63 -11.82
C LEU A 376 -4.30 -7.99 -11.77
N ASP A 377 -4.89 -9.02 -12.38
CA ASP A 377 -4.25 -10.32 -12.59
C ASP A 377 -2.98 -10.20 -13.43
N ASP A 378 -3.03 -9.46 -14.52
CA ASP A 378 -1.86 -9.20 -15.36
C ASP A 378 -0.74 -8.48 -14.59
N VAL A 379 -1.09 -7.51 -13.77
CA VAL A 379 -0.12 -6.82 -12.90
C VAL A 379 0.44 -7.78 -11.85
N PHE A 380 -0.43 -8.58 -11.21
CA PHE A 380 -0.04 -9.55 -10.20
C PHE A 380 0.93 -10.60 -10.75
N GLU A 381 0.62 -11.21 -11.87
CA GLU A 381 1.45 -12.25 -12.46
C GLU A 381 2.82 -11.70 -12.94
N LYS A 382 2.88 -10.46 -13.44
CA LYS A 382 4.14 -9.78 -13.75
C LYS A 382 5.00 -9.56 -12.50
N LEU A 383 4.39 -9.10 -11.39
CA LEU A 383 5.08 -8.92 -10.11
C LEU A 383 5.54 -10.27 -9.53
N LYS A 384 4.70 -11.30 -9.60
CA LYS A 384 5.00 -12.65 -9.12
C LYS A 384 6.17 -13.28 -9.88
N ALA A 385 6.20 -13.13 -11.21
CA ALA A 385 7.31 -13.61 -12.04
C ALA A 385 8.65 -12.94 -11.69
N ALA A 386 8.62 -11.71 -11.17
CA ALA A 386 9.78 -10.96 -10.69
C ALA A 386 10.04 -11.14 -9.18
N SER A 387 9.49 -12.17 -8.55
CA SER A 387 9.55 -12.37 -7.11
C SER A 387 10.10 -13.72 -6.72
N TYR A 388 10.61 -13.83 -5.50
CA TYR A 388 10.99 -15.09 -4.86
C TYR A 388 9.87 -15.59 -3.96
N ARG A 389 9.61 -16.88 -3.97
CA ARG A 389 8.72 -17.48 -2.96
C ARG A 389 9.43 -17.53 -1.61
N TRP A 390 8.82 -17.00 -0.56
CA TRP A 390 9.39 -17.00 0.79
C TRP A 390 9.74 -18.41 1.24
N GLY A 391 10.92 -18.59 1.78
CA GLY A 391 11.42 -19.86 2.28
C GLY A 391 11.97 -20.82 1.21
N SER A 392 11.79 -20.52 -0.09
CA SER A 392 12.35 -21.35 -1.17
C SER A 392 13.88 -21.32 -1.20
N PRO A 393 14.52 -22.30 -1.85
CA PRO A 393 15.99 -22.31 -2.02
C PRO A 393 16.49 -21.00 -2.66
N GLU A 394 15.80 -20.48 -3.65
CA GLU A 394 16.15 -19.23 -4.36
C GLU A 394 16.03 -18.03 -3.44
N TRP A 395 15.00 -17.98 -2.61
CA TRP A 395 14.81 -16.94 -1.60
C TRP A 395 15.91 -16.98 -0.53
N LEU A 396 16.26 -18.16 -0.05
CA LEU A 396 17.37 -18.36 0.90
C LEU A 396 18.70 -17.92 0.28
N GLN A 397 18.93 -18.28 -0.99
CA GLN A 397 20.14 -17.86 -1.70
C GLN A 397 20.20 -16.34 -1.88
N MET A 398 19.08 -15.72 -2.27
CA MET A 398 18.97 -14.26 -2.35
C MET A 398 19.34 -13.60 -1.02
N ARG A 399 18.74 -14.04 0.08
CA ARG A 399 19.05 -13.50 1.41
C ARG A 399 20.53 -13.69 1.80
N LYS A 400 21.11 -14.85 1.50
CA LYS A 400 22.52 -15.11 1.73
C LYS A 400 23.40 -14.11 0.97
N LYS A 401 23.12 -13.88 -0.31
CA LYS A 401 23.81 -12.86 -1.12
C LYS A 401 23.71 -11.47 -0.51
N VAL A 402 22.51 -11.06 -0.06
CA VAL A 402 22.33 -9.76 0.61
C VAL A 402 23.16 -9.67 1.86
N MET A 403 23.10 -10.67 2.74
CA MET A 403 23.84 -10.67 4.02
C MET A 403 25.36 -10.66 3.85
N GLN A 404 25.87 -11.20 2.75
CA GLN A 404 27.29 -11.29 2.43
C GLN A 404 27.81 -10.13 1.57
N SER A 405 26.93 -9.28 1.05
CA SER A 405 27.30 -8.14 0.21
C SER A 405 27.81 -6.95 1.05
N ASP A 406 28.41 -5.99 0.35
CA ASP A 406 28.80 -4.68 0.91
C ASP A 406 27.65 -3.66 0.90
N SER A 407 26.44 -4.09 0.51
CA SER A 407 25.26 -3.24 0.47
C SER A 407 24.88 -2.73 1.86
N THR A 408 24.33 -1.52 1.92
CA THR A 408 23.73 -0.93 3.14
C THR A 408 22.62 -1.81 3.74
N LYS A 409 22.04 -2.71 2.96
CA LYS A 409 21.01 -3.66 3.39
C LYS A 409 21.56 -4.90 4.09
N ALA A 410 22.85 -5.19 3.94
CA ALA A 410 23.48 -6.38 4.54
C ALA A 410 23.41 -6.38 6.08
N GLY A 411 23.70 -5.24 6.69
CA GLY A 411 23.64 -5.09 8.16
C GLY A 411 22.26 -5.37 8.73
N PRO A 412 21.23 -4.64 8.28
CA PRO A 412 19.83 -4.91 8.65
C PRO A 412 19.39 -6.36 8.38
N ALA A 413 19.71 -6.93 7.21
CA ALA A 413 19.36 -8.31 6.87
C ALA A 413 19.92 -9.32 7.87
N ARG A 414 21.19 -9.15 8.30
CA ARG A 414 21.80 -9.97 9.35
C ARG A 414 21.18 -9.80 10.74
N LYS A 415 20.53 -8.67 11.00
CA LYS A 415 19.97 -8.33 12.33
C LYS A 415 18.46 -8.52 12.43
N GLN A 416 17.78 -9.01 11.41
CA GLN A 416 16.32 -9.08 11.38
C GLN A 416 15.72 -9.82 12.58
N ARG A 417 16.31 -10.93 13.02
CA ARG A 417 15.83 -11.67 14.20
C ARG A 417 15.93 -10.85 15.48
N SER A 418 17.05 -10.16 15.67
CA SER A 418 17.24 -9.26 16.81
C SER A 418 16.25 -8.08 16.75
N ILE A 419 16.10 -7.46 15.58
CA ILE A 419 15.15 -6.37 15.34
C ILE A 419 13.74 -6.84 15.71
N TYR A 420 13.27 -7.96 15.16
CA TYR A 420 11.96 -8.50 15.43
C TYR A 420 11.72 -8.78 16.91
N LYS A 421 12.70 -9.44 17.58
CA LYS A 421 12.61 -9.72 19.03
C LYS A 421 12.51 -8.43 19.86
N THR A 422 13.26 -7.40 19.49
CA THR A 422 13.23 -6.10 20.17
C THR A 422 11.88 -5.40 19.97
N LEU A 423 11.37 -5.38 18.73
CA LEU A 423 10.06 -4.79 18.43
C LEU A 423 8.95 -5.45 19.25
N ARG A 424 8.96 -6.79 19.33
CA ARG A 424 8.00 -7.55 20.15
C ARG A 424 8.13 -7.29 21.63
N ALA A 425 9.36 -7.29 22.15
CA ALA A 425 9.61 -7.11 23.59
C ALA A 425 9.25 -5.69 24.09
N LEU A 426 9.21 -4.72 23.21
CA LEU A 426 8.91 -3.32 23.52
C LEU A 426 7.52 -2.86 23.00
N ASP A 427 6.72 -3.78 22.46
CA ASP A 427 5.41 -3.52 21.83
C ASP A 427 5.45 -2.44 20.73
N LEU A 428 6.62 -2.31 20.06
CA LEU A 428 6.82 -1.32 19.01
C LEU A 428 6.30 -1.76 17.64
N GLU A 429 5.87 -3.00 17.49
CA GLU A 429 5.36 -3.50 16.21
C GLU A 429 4.12 -2.74 15.73
N TYR A 430 3.31 -2.23 16.66
CA TYR A 430 2.12 -1.44 16.33
C TYR A 430 2.43 -0.04 15.76
N LEU A 431 3.68 0.40 15.86
CA LEU A 431 4.11 1.67 15.27
C LEU A 431 4.60 1.54 13.82
N MET A 432 4.61 0.30 13.28
CA MET A 432 5.13 -0.04 11.96
C MET A 432 4.04 -0.20 10.91
#